data_1e55a2f8eb6f01532f43eef5eef8aa5a
#
_entry.id   1e55a2f8eb6f01532f43eef5eef8aa5a
#
_cell.length_a   1.000
_cell.length_b   1.000
_cell.length_c   1.000
_cell.angle_alpha   90.00
_cell.angle_beta   90.00
_cell.angle_gamma   90.00
#
_symmetry.space_group_name_H-M   'P 1'
#
loop_
_entity.id
_entity.type
_entity.pdbx_description
1 polymer ?
#
loop_
_entity_poly.entity_id
_entity_poly.type
_entity_poly.pdbx_seq_one_letter_code
_entity_poly.pdbx_strand_id
1 'polypeptide(L)'
;MAQPKVSILISFYNLAPYVDETLQSVLNQKTDFPIEVLCADDGSADNTVEKLRQWEKRYPETVRVFVMDFIPGEKRPPDVRIKRLNAIRNRLFREAQGTYICYLDGDDFYTDPYKLQKQADILDADTEKKYVACGHNGCFYWQSTGKTRPIEKPIRECSLTAKEYWSFLYIHTNALMFRNLRLQEIDPFASGVTIDDNLL
;
A
#
# COMPACT_ATOMS: atom_id res chain seq x y z
N MET A 1 13.28 16.88 -9.83
CA MET A 1 13.35 15.49 -9.33
C MET A 1 13.08 14.52 -10.47
N ALA A 2 13.71 13.35 -10.48
CA ALA A 2 13.35 12.31 -11.44
C ALA A 2 11.95 11.80 -11.09
N GLN A 3 11.14 11.49 -12.12
CA GLN A 3 9.80 10.95 -11.92
C GLN A 3 9.89 9.58 -11.23
N PRO A 4 9.14 9.34 -10.14
CA PRO A 4 9.18 8.05 -9.46
C PRO A 4 8.63 6.94 -10.36
N LYS A 5 9.23 5.75 -10.29
CA LYS A 5 8.73 4.57 -10.99
C LYS A 5 7.67 3.85 -10.19
N VAL A 6 7.82 3.82 -8.86
CA VAL A 6 6.87 3.17 -7.94
C VAL A 6 6.40 4.16 -6.89
N SER A 7 5.08 4.24 -6.71
CA SER A 7 4.44 4.94 -5.60
C SER A 7 4.00 3.91 -4.55
N ILE A 8 4.46 4.07 -3.32
CA ILE A 8 4.05 3.25 -2.18
C ILE A 8 3.03 4.04 -1.37
N LEU A 9 1.80 3.54 -1.30
CA LEU A 9 0.67 4.18 -0.63
C LEU A 9 0.45 3.50 0.71
N ILE A 10 0.56 4.26 1.81
CA ILE A 10 0.49 3.73 3.17
C ILE A 10 -0.57 4.47 3.97
N SER A 11 -1.50 3.73 4.58
CA SER A 11 -2.55 4.28 5.43
C SER A 11 -2.28 4.00 6.91
N PHE A 12 -2.49 5.01 7.76
CA PHE A 12 -2.27 4.94 9.20
C PHE A 12 -3.51 5.40 9.98
N TYR A 13 -3.76 4.74 11.12
CA TYR A 13 -4.73 5.18 12.11
C TYR A 13 -4.39 4.62 13.50
N ASN A 14 -3.87 5.46 14.40
CA ASN A 14 -3.40 5.08 15.75
C ASN A 14 -2.33 3.96 15.70
N LEU A 15 -1.32 4.13 14.86
CA LEU A 15 -0.27 3.15 14.58
C LEU A 15 1.14 3.67 14.96
N ALA A 16 1.25 4.59 15.92
CA ALA A 16 2.53 5.16 16.34
C ALA A 16 3.63 4.13 16.65
N PRO A 17 3.36 2.94 17.22
CA PRO A 17 4.39 1.94 17.46
C PRO A 17 5.01 1.35 16.19
N TYR A 18 4.28 1.35 15.06
CA TYR A 18 4.67 0.66 13.82
C TYR A 18 5.28 1.58 12.77
N VAL A 19 5.03 2.90 12.84
CA VAL A 19 5.47 3.89 11.83
C VAL A 19 6.93 3.71 11.44
N ASP A 20 7.82 3.56 12.43
CA ASP A 20 9.26 3.51 12.18
C ASP A 20 9.65 2.22 11.45
N GLU A 21 9.11 1.06 11.84
CA GLU A 21 9.39 -0.23 11.21
C GLU A 21 8.86 -0.26 9.77
N THR A 22 7.62 0.18 9.58
CA THR A 22 6.97 0.26 8.27
C THR A 22 7.78 1.13 7.30
N LEU A 23 8.05 2.39 7.66
CA LEU A 23 8.76 3.33 6.79
C LEU A 23 10.22 2.93 6.55
N GLN A 24 10.90 2.42 7.57
CA GLN A 24 12.26 1.92 7.41
C GLN A 24 12.33 0.76 6.41
N SER A 25 11.35 -0.16 6.43
CA SER A 25 11.30 -1.31 5.52
C SER A 25 11.13 -0.89 4.06
N VAL A 26 10.35 0.16 3.83
CA VAL A 26 10.12 0.74 2.49
C VAL A 26 11.33 1.51 2.01
N LEU A 27 11.92 2.36 2.85
CA LEU A 27 13.08 3.17 2.48
C LEU A 27 14.37 2.37 2.34
N ASN A 28 14.43 1.16 2.92
CA ASN A 28 15.53 0.21 2.74
C ASN A 28 15.41 -0.62 1.45
N GLN A 29 14.37 -0.43 0.65
CA GLN A 29 14.24 -1.13 -0.63
C GLN A 29 15.38 -0.73 -1.58
N LYS A 30 15.97 -1.73 -2.21
CA LYS A 30 17.06 -1.58 -3.18
C LYS A 30 16.48 -1.59 -4.59
N THR A 31 16.48 -0.42 -5.22
CA THR A 31 15.96 -0.23 -6.58
C THR A 31 16.96 0.57 -7.41
N ASP A 32 17.00 0.35 -8.71
CA ASP A 32 17.75 1.16 -9.68
C ASP A 32 16.93 2.35 -10.22
N PHE A 33 15.75 2.57 -9.65
CA PHE A 33 14.81 3.63 -10.00
C PHE A 33 14.35 4.39 -8.75
N PRO A 34 13.90 5.65 -8.91
CA PRO A 34 13.32 6.42 -7.81
C PRO A 34 11.96 5.90 -7.40
N ILE A 35 11.68 6.00 -6.11
CA ILE A 35 10.38 5.69 -5.49
C ILE A 35 9.82 6.93 -4.80
N GLU A 36 8.51 6.97 -4.58
CA GLU A 36 7.85 7.90 -3.66
C GLU A 36 7.02 7.12 -2.64
N VAL A 37 6.92 7.67 -1.45
CA VAL A 37 6.15 7.10 -0.34
C VAL A 37 5.10 8.12 0.08
N LEU A 38 3.84 7.75 -0.10
CA LEU A 38 2.69 8.60 0.20
C LEU A 38 1.98 8.03 1.43
N CYS A 39 2.13 8.71 2.55
CA CYS A 39 1.52 8.32 3.82
C CYS A 39 0.26 9.13 4.06
N ALA A 40 -0.84 8.47 4.43
CA ALA A 40 -2.04 9.18 4.86
C ALA A 40 -2.47 8.71 6.25
N ASP A 41 -2.72 9.68 7.11
CA ASP A 41 -3.23 9.47 8.46
C ASP A 41 -4.73 9.76 8.52
N ASP A 42 -5.50 8.84 9.10
CA ASP A 42 -6.96 8.93 9.25
C ASP A 42 -7.40 9.66 10.53
N GLY A 43 -6.71 10.73 10.90
CA GLY A 43 -7.03 11.48 12.11
C GLY A 43 -6.68 10.69 13.37
N SER A 44 -5.44 10.24 13.51
CA SER A 44 -4.93 9.57 14.71
C SER A 44 -4.96 10.47 15.93
N ALA A 45 -5.23 9.87 17.08
CA ALA A 45 -5.21 10.53 18.39
C ALA A 45 -3.89 10.32 19.14
N ASP A 46 -3.06 9.40 18.66
CA ASP A 46 -1.74 9.10 19.24
C ASP A 46 -0.61 9.85 18.50
N ASN A 47 0.64 9.50 18.76
CA ASN A 47 1.80 10.16 18.16
C ASN A 47 2.08 9.73 16.69
N THR A 48 1.13 9.07 16.00
CA THR A 48 1.32 8.63 14.60
C THR A 48 1.70 9.78 13.70
N VAL A 49 0.91 10.88 13.70
CA VAL A 49 1.14 12.05 12.83
C VAL A 49 2.49 12.69 13.11
N GLU A 50 2.88 12.83 14.38
CA GLU A 50 4.17 13.41 14.75
C GLU A 50 5.33 12.60 14.15
N LYS A 51 5.30 11.28 14.29
CA LYS A 51 6.31 10.39 13.71
C LYS A 51 6.35 10.46 12.18
N LEU A 52 5.19 10.45 11.53
CA LEU A 52 5.11 10.59 10.07
C LEU A 52 5.76 11.90 9.59
N ARG A 53 5.50 13.02 10.28
CA ARG A 53 6.11 14.32 9.96
C ARG A 53 7.63 14.34 10.18
N GLN A 54 8.16 13.58 11.15
CA GLN A 54 9.60 13.41 11.34
C GLN A 54 10.23 12.69 10.14
N TRP A 55 9.57 11.65 9.63
CA TRP A 55 10.02 10.93 8.42
C TRP A 55 9.95 11.81 7.17
N GLU A 56 8.86 12.56 6.96
CA GLU A 56 8.74 13.51 5.86
C GLU A 56 9.86 14.57 5.90
N LYS A 57 10.15 15.12 7.08
CA LYS A 57 11.25 16.08 7.26
C LYS A 57 12.61 15.47 6.97
N ARG A 58 12.83 14.20 7.30
CA ARG A 58 14.09 13.49 7.07
C ARG A 58 14.28 13.10 5.60
N TYR A 59 13.19 12.82 4.88
CA TYR A 59 13.19 12.37 3.48
C TYR A 59 12.24 13.20 2.62
N PRO A 60 12.42 14.54 2.53
CA PRO A 60 11.45 15.45 1.92
C PRO A 60 11.23 15.22 0.42
N GLU A 61 12.20 14.60 -0.24
CA GLU A 61 12.14 14.28 -1.67
C GLU A 61 11.40 12.96 -1.97
N THR A 62 11.20 12.13 -0.94
CA THR A 62 10.68 10.77 -1.12
C THR A 62 9.38 10.55 -0.36
N VAL A 63 9.24 11.12 0.85
CA VAL A 63 8.08 10.89 1.73
C VAL A 63 7.20 12.12 1.72
N ARG A 64 5.90 11.93 1.47
CA ARG A 64 4.86 12.96 1.61
C ARG A 64 3.77 12.46 2.55
N VAL A 65 3.31 13.33 3.45
CA VAL A 65 2.31 12.98 4.47
C VAL A 65 1.05 13.81 4.28
N PHE A 66 -0.09 13.12 4.26
CA PHE A 66 -1.44 13.69 4.18
C PHE A 66 -2.18 13.35 5.48
N VAL A 67 -2.71 14.34 6.15
CA VAL A 67 -3.45 14.14 7.40
C VAL A 67 -4.90 14.53 7.18
N MET A 68 -5.82 13.64 7.57
CA MET A 68 -7.25 13.93 7.63
C MET A 68 -7.61 14.52 8.99
N ASP A 69 -8.67 15.31 9.02
CA ASP A 69 -9.10 15.97 10.25
C ASP A 69 -9.45 14.93 11.33
N PHE A 70 -8.88 15.12 12.51
CA PHE A 70 -9.31 14.44 13.72
C PHE A 70 -10.65 15.03 14.19
N ILE A 71 -11.66 14.16 14.38
CA ILE A 71 -12.97 14.55 14.89
C ILE A 71 -13.12 14.00 16.31
N PRO A 72 -13.01 14.85 17.35
CA PRO A 72 -13.12 14.40 18.73
C PRO A 72 -14.45 13.69 18.99
N GLY A 73 -14.40 12.51 19.60
CA GLY A 73 -15.62 11.76 19.94
C GLY A 73 -16.34 11.11 18.75
N GLU A 74 -15.76 11.17 17.54
CA GLU A 74 -16.33 10.49 16.37
C GLU A 74 -16.49 8.99 16.66
N LYS A 75 -17.73 8.51 16.56
CA LYS A 75 -18.00 7.08 16.55
C LYS A 75 -17.70 6.57 15.13
N ARG A 76 -16.89 5.52 15.03
CA ARG A 76 -16.51 4.91 13.75
C ARG A 76 -17.11 3.52 13.59
N PRO A 77 -18.45 3.43 13.35
CA PRO A 77 -19.05 2.18 12.94
C PRO A 77 -18.46 1.71 11.59
N PRO A 78 -18.65 0.43 11.21
CA PRO A 78 -17.99 -0.14 10.04
C PRO A 78 -18.14 0.68 8.75
N ASP A 79 -19.33 1.22 8.50
CA ASP A 79 -19.63 2.03 7.30
C ASP A 79 -18.84 3.36 7.29
N VAL A 80 -18.66 4.01 8.44
CA VAL A 80 -17.84 5.23 8.57
C VAL A 80 -16.37 4.90 8.37
N ARG A 81 -15.89 3.81 8.96
CA ARG A 81 -14.50 3.36 8.79
C ARG A 81 -14.18 3.08 7.32
N ILE A 82 -15.04 2.34 6.63
CA ILE A 82 -14.88 2.04 5.20
C ILE A 82 -14.86 3.32 4.37
N LYS A 83 -15.80 4.25 4.60
CA LYS A 83 -15.83 5.54 3.88
C LYS A 83 -14.55 6.35 4.06
N ARG A 84 -14.02 6.42 5.28
CA ARG A 84 -12.78 7.15 5.57
C ARG A 84 -11.58 6.47 4.94
N LEU A 85 -11.48 5.15 5.04
CA LEU A 85 -10.41 4.38 4.42
C LEU A 85 -10.41 4.58 2.89
N ASN A 86 -11.58 4.53 2.26
CA ASN A 86 -11.72 4.79 0.82
C ASN A 86 -11.33 6.23 0.45
N ALA A 87 -11.72 7.22 1.25
CA ALA A 87 -11.35 8.62 1.02
C ALA A 87 -9.82 8.80 1.07
N ILE A 88 -9.14 8.17 2.02
CA ILE A 88 -7.68 8.16 2.15
C ILE A 88 -7.03 7.49 0.95
N ARG A 89 -7.44 6.28 0.63
CA ARG A 89 -6.90 5.52 -0.52
C ARG A 89 -7.06 6.30 -1.82
N ASN A 90 -8.25 6.87 -2.06
CA ASN A 90 -8.50 7.72 -3.22
C ASN A 90 -7.61 8.97 -3.25
N ARG A 91 -7.37 9.60 -2.10
CA ARG A 91 -6.43 10.71 -1.99
C ARG A 91 -5.04 10.30 -2.43
N LEU A 92 -4.52 9.23 -1.86
CA LEU A 92 -3.19 8.72 -2.18
C LEU A 92 -3.06 8.33 -3.65
N PHE A 93 -4.10 7.70 -4.22
CA PHE A 93 -4.13 7.36 -5.64
C PHE A 93 -4.00 8.57 -6.57
N ARG A 94 -4.72 9.64 -6.27
CA ARG A 94 -4.67 10.89 -7.06
C ARG A 94 -3.30 11.57 -6.98
N GLU A 95 -2.62 11.42 -5.87
CA GLU A 95 -1.30 12.00 -5.63
C GLU A 95 -0.16 11.16 -6.21
N ALA A 96 -0.40 9.88 -6.50
CA ALA A 96 0.60 8.94 -6.98
C ALA A 96 1.08 9.28 -8.39
N GLN A 97 2.40 9.45 -8.56
CA GLN A 97 3.05 9.80 -9.82
C GLN A 97 3.77 8.61 -10.48
N GLY A 98 3.98 7.53 -9.73
CA GLY A 98 4.67 6.34 -10.22
C GLY A 98 3.95 5.64 -11.37
N THR A 99 4.73 4.93 -12.19
CA THR A 99 4.22 4.01 -13.21
C THR A 99 3.51 2.81 -12.57
N TYR A 100 3.99 2.41 -11.39
CA TYR A 100 3.46 1.32 -10.59
C TYR A 100 3.03 1.83 -9.22
N ILE A 101 2.07 1.14 -8.64
CA ILE A 101 1.54 1.43 -7.30
C ILE A 101 1.64 0.17 -6.44
N CYS A 102 2.08 0.34 -5.19
CA CYS A 102 1.99 -0.66 -4.13
C CYS A 102 1.16 -0.08 -2.98
N TYR A 103 0.33 -0.91 -2.36
CA TYR A 103 -0.23 -0.61 -1.05
C TYR A 103 0.59 -1.26 0.05
N LEU A 104 0.58 -0.65 1.22
CA LEU A 104 1.08 -1.22 2.46
C LEU A 104 0.23 -0.69 3.61
N ASP A 105 -0.21 -1.54 4.51
CA ASP A 105 -0.86 -1.10 5.74
C ASP A 105 0.20 -0.58 6.72
N GLY A 106 -0.17 0.42 7.52
CA GLY A 106 0.77 1.14 8.38
C GLY A 106 1.33 0.34 9.57
N ASP A 107 0.86 -0.90 9.76
CA ASP A 107 1.34 -1.88 10.73
C ASP A 107 2.05 -3.08 10.10
N ASP A 108 2.21 -3.05 8.77
CA ASP A 108 2.95 -4.06 8.01
C ASP A 108 4.32 -3.56 7.54
N PHE A 109 5.19 -4.48 7.14
CA PHE A 109 6.53 -4.16 6.66
C PHE A 109 7.04 -5.14 5.60
N TYR A 110 7.93 -4.66 4.73
CA TYR A 110 8.60 -5.48 3.72
C TYR A 110 9.80 -6.21 4.30
N THR A 111 9.88 -7.53 4.09
CA THR A 111 10.99 -8.36 4.55
C THR A 111 12.06 -8.57 3.48
N ASP A 112 11.70 -8.55 2.19
CA ASP A 112 12.64 -8.67 1.07
C ASP A 112 13.09 -7.28 0.60
N PRO A 113 14.37 -6.92 0.74
CA PRO A 113 14.88 -5.60 0.31
C PRO A 113 14.85 -5.40 -1.22
N TYR A 114 14.58 -6.40 -2.01
CA TYR A 114 14.48 -6.34 -3.47
C TYR A 114 13.04 -6.53 -3.98
N LYS A 115 12.03 -6.51 -3.09
CA LYS A 115 10.63 -6.70 -3.48
C LYS A 115 10.21 -5.77 -4.61
N LEU A 116 10.45 -4.47 -4.46
CA LEU A 116 10.02 -3.48 -5.45
C LEU A 116 10.74 -3.65 -6.79
N GLN A 117 12.04 -3.92 -6.76
CA GLN A 117 12.82 -4.18 -7.98
C GLN A 117 12.27 -5.39 -8.73
N LYS A 118 12.14 -6.54 -8.05
CA LYS A 118 11.66 -7.79 -8.66
C LYS A 118 10.28 -7.65 -9.31
N GLN A 119 9.35 -6.97 -8.64
CA GLN A 119 8.00 -6.79 -9.17
C GLN A 119 7.98 -5.81 -10.35
N ALA A 120 8.77 -4.74 -10.28
CA ALA A 120 8.90 -3.81 -11.39
C ALA A 120 9.51 -4.46 -12.62
N ASP A 121 10.56 -5.28 -12.44
CA ASP A 121 11.21 -6.02 -13.55
C ASP A 121 10.23 -6.96 -14.26
N ILE A 122 9.37 -7.67 -13.51
CA ILE A 122 8.33 -8.54 -14.08
C ILE A 122 7.34 -7.73 -14.91
N LEU A 123 6.86 -6.60 -14.39
CA LEU A 123 5.89 -5.77 -15.09
C LEU A 123 6.52 -5.02 -16.28
N ASP A 124 7.80 -4.66 -16.21
CA ASP A 124 8.53 -4.05 -17.33
C ASP A 124 8.77 -5.04 -18.46
N ALA A 125 9.11 -6.30 -18.14
CA ALA A 125 9.30 -7.36 -19.12
C ALA A 125 8.01 -7.68 -19.90
N ASP A 126 6.84 -7.39 -19.33
CA ASP A 126 5.54 -7.52 -20.00
C ASP A 126 5.27 -6.31 -20.92
N THR A 127 5.96 -6.24 -22.03
CA THR A 127 5.85 -5.13 -23.00
C THR A 127 4.47 -5.03 -23.65
N GLU A 128 3.76 -6.14 -23.77
CA GLU A 128 2.40 -6.19 -24.32
C GLU A 128 1.32 -5.81 -23.28
N LYS A 129 1.73 -5.53 -22.04
CA LYS A 129 0.85 -5.14 -20.93
C LYS A 129 -0.30 -6.13 -20.68
N LYS A 130 -0.02 -7.42 -20.79
CA LYS A 130 -0.97 -8.51 -20.51
C LYS A 130 -1.33 -8.59 -19.05
N TYR A 131 -0.38 -8.23 -18.16
CA TYR A 131 -0.56 -8.26 -16.72
C TYR A 131 -0.83 -6.86 -16.17
N VAL A 132 -1.89 -6.75 -15.39
CA VAL A 132 -2.25 -5.51 -14.69
C VAL A 132 -1.52 -5.38 -13.35
N ALA A 133 -1.15 -6.51 -12.76
CA ALA A 133 -0.47 -6.57 -11.47
C ALA A 133 0.47 -7.76 -11.38
N CYS A 134 1.44 -7.65 -10.45
CA CYS A 134 2.32 -8.72 -10.01
C CYS A 134 2.21 -8.84 -8.49
N GLY A 135 2.08 -10.08 -7.98
CA GLY A 135 1.96 -10.35 -6.55
C GLY A 135 3.03 -11.32 -6.05
N HIS A 136 3.13 -11.44 -4.73
CA HIS A 136 3.99 -12.43 -4.06
C HIS A 136 3.29 -13.04 -2.85
N ASN A 137 3.87 -14.10 -2.28
CA ASN A 137 3.40 -14.67 -1.04
C ASN A 137 3.72 -13.75 0.14
N GLY A 138 2.80 -13.69 1.12
CA GLY A 138 2.98 -12.96 2.36
C GLY A 138 3.03 -13.90 3.57
N CYS A 139 3.38 -13.36 4.73
CA CYS A 139 3.35 -14.08 5.99
C CYS A 139 2.82 -13.20 7.12
N PHE A 140 2.14 -13.83 8.07
CA PHE A 140 1.87 -13.23 9.37
C PHE A 140 3.15 -13.24 10.21
N TYR A 141 3.40 -12.17 10.94
CA TYR A 141 4.48 -12.04 11.89
C TYR A 141 3.95 -11.71 13.28
N TRP A 142 4.33 -12.48 14.29
CA TRP A 142 3.98 -12.22 15.68
C TRP A 142 5.14 -11.55 16.40
N GLN A 143 5.05 -10.25 16.62
CA GLN A 143 6.09 -9.46 17.31
C GLN A 143 6.45 -10.04 18.69
N SER A 144 5.47 -10.54 19.46
CA SER A 144 5.69 -11.08 20.80
C SER A 144 6.56 -12.34 20.82
N THR A 145 6.64 -13.08 19.72
CA THR A 145 7.35 -14.37 19.65
C THR A 145 8.40 -14.44 18.55
N GLY A 146 8.43 -13.48 17.63
CA GLY A 146 9.28 -13.49 16.45
C GLY A 146 8.90 -14.58 15.42
N LYS A 147 7.76 -15.27 15.62
CA LYS A 147 7.32 -16.35 14.72
C LYS A 147 6.65 -15.80 13.47
N THR A 148 6.80 -16.54 12.37
CA THR A 148 6.14 -16.27 11.09
C THR A 148 5.31 -17.47 10.64
N ARG A 149 4.25 -17.20 9.88
CA ARG A 149 3.45 -18.22 9.18
C ARG A 149 3.01 -17.65 7.84
N PRO A 150 3.08 -18.41 6.74
CA PRO A 150 2.49 -17.98 5.48
C PRO A 150 1.01 -17.61 5.65
N ILE A 151 0.56 -16.55 4.96
CA ILE A 151 -0.86 -16.14 4.98
C ILE A 151 -1.69 -17.25 4.35
N GLU A 152 -1.22 -17.78 3.21
CA GLU A 152 -1.85 -18.87 2.48
C GLU A 152 -0.83 -19.96 2.16
N LYS A 153 -1.28 -21.06 1.55
CA LYS A 153 -0.35 -22.04 0.97
C LYS A 153 0.50 -21.31 -0.08
N PRO A 154 1.85 -21.45 -0.04
CA PRO A 154 2.70 -20.78 -1.01
C PRO A 154 2.25 -21.08 -2.44
N ILE A 155 1.95 -20.01 -3.18
CA ILE A 155 1.58 -20.10 -4.59
C ILE A 155 2.89 -20.23 -5.37
N ARG A 156 2.94 -21.18 -6.31
CA ARG A 156 4.02 -21.27 -7.29
C ARG A 156 3.85 -20.15 -8.31
N GLU A 157 4.93 -19.81 -8.99
CA GLU A 157 4.88 -18.88 -10.11
C GLU A 157 3.81 -19.32 -11.12
N CYS A 158 2.85 -18.45 -11.36
CA CYS A 158 1.74 -18.68 -12.29
C CYS A 158 1.15 -17.34 -12.74
N SER A 159 0.47 -17.37 -13.89
CA SER A 159 -0.37 -16.28 -14.35
C SER A 159 -1.82 -16.56 -14.00
N LEU A 160 -2.52 -15.56 -13.51
CA LEU A 160 -3.91 -15.66 -13.11
C LEU A 160 -4.77 -14.70 -13.92
N THR A 161 -5.93 -15.16 -14.36
CA THR A 161 -7.01 -14.30 -14.83
C THR A 161 -7.69 -13.62 -13.64
N ALA A 162 -8.39 -12.52 -13.87
CA ALA A 162 -9.19 -11.87 -12.83
C ALA A 162 -10.20 -12.85 -12.20
N LYS A 163 -10.81 -13.72 -13.00
CA LYS A 163 -11.76 -14.74 -12.51
C LYS A 163 -11.09 -15.74 -11.55
N GLU A 164 -9.89 -16.22 -11.88
CA GLU A 164 -9.13 -17.14 -11.02
C GLU A 164 -8.69 -16.46 -9.73
N TYR A 165 -8.21 -15.21 -9.83
CA TYR A 165 -7.86 -14.40 -8.67
C TYR A 165 -9.05 -14.28 -7.70
N TRP A 166 -10.23 -13.92 -8.19
CA TRP A 166 -11.42 -13.76 -7.37
C TRP A 166 -11.99 -15.07 -6.82
N SER A 167 -11.78 -16.18 -7.52
CA SER A 167 -12.44 -17.44 -7.16
C SER A 167 -11.62 -18.37 -6.28
N PHE A 168 -10.26 -18.30 -6.32
CA PHE A 168 -9.43 -19.37 -5.78
C PHE A 168 -8.17 -18.92 -5.04
N LEU A 169 -7.75 -17.67 -5.17
CA LEU A 169 -6.45 -17.26 -4.66
C LEU A 169 -6.54 -15.87 -4.04
N TYR A 170 -6.44 -15.83 -2.74
CA TYR A 170 -6.29 -14.58 -2.02
C TYR A 170 -4.79 -14.18 -1.98
N ILE A 171 -4.46 -13.10 -2.69
CA ILE A 171 -3.16 -12.42 -2.53
C ILE A 171 -3.45 -11.14 -1.76
N HIS A 172 -2.83 -10.98 -0.61
CA HIS A 172 -3.00 -9.79 0.21
C HIS A 172 -2.59 -8.53 -0.55
N THR A 173 -3.33 -7.44 -0.39
CA THR A 173 -3.08 -6.16 -1.09
C THR A 173 -1.65 -5.65 -0.91
N ASN A 174 -1.06 -5.84 0.26
CA ASN A 174 0.31 -5.45 0.59
C ASN A 174 1.37 -6.22 -0.23
N ALA A 175 0.99 -7.36 -0.81
CA ALA A 175 1.85 -8.16 -1.68
C ALA A 175 1.77 -7.77 -3.15
N LEU A 176 0.84 -6.90 -3.54
CA LEU A 176 0.61 -6.51 -4.93
C LEU A 176 1.43 -5.28 -5.33
N MET A 177 1.89 -5.30 -6.58
CA MET A 177 2.27 -4.13 -7.35
C MET A 177 1.43 -4.12 -8.62
N PHE A 178 0.78 -3.02 -8.92
CA PHE A 178 -0.07 -2.89 -10.11
C PHE A 178 0.27 -1.67 -10.94
N ARG A 179 -0.09 -1.70 -12.22
CA ARG A 179 0.10 -0.58 -13.13
C ARG A 179 -0.77 0.59 -12.70
N ASN A 180 -0.18 1.78 -12.63
CA ASN A 180 -0.94 3.01 -12.39
C ASN A 180 -1.74 3.35 -13.65
N LEU A 181 -3.00 2.97 -13.67
CA LEU A 181 -3.90 3.23 -14.79
C LEU A 181 -4.37 4.70 -14.85
N ARG A 182 -3.91 5.53 -13.89
CA ARG A 182 -4.29 6.95 -13.78
C ARG A 182 -5.79 7.17 -13.83
N LEU A 183 -6.53 6.36 -13.07
CA LEU A 183 -7.99 6.37 -13.00
C LEU A 183 -8.54 7.64 -12.33
N GLN A 184 -8.02 8.81 -12.69
CA GLN A 184 -8.45 10.11 -12.16
C GLN A 184 -9.93 10.41 -12.43
N GLU A 185 -10.53 9.71 -13.38
CA GLU A 185 -11.92 9.90 -13.81
C GLU A 185 -12.88 8.85 -13.24
N ILE A 186 -12.40 7.82 -12.57
CA ILE A 186 -13.28 6.84 -11.93
C ILE A 186 -13.54 7.29 -10.51
N ASP A 187 -14.75 7.79 -10.27
CA ASP A 187 -15.27 7.90 -8.92
C ASP A 187 -15.71 6.49 -8.46
N PRO A 188 -14.92 5.80 -7.62
CA PRO A 188 -15.30 4.47 -7.15
C PRO A 188 -16.57 4.49 -6.31
N PHE A 189 -17.03 5.66 -5.86
CA PHE A 189 -18.30 5.83 -5.16
C PHE A 189 -19.49 6.02 -6.12
N ALA A 190 -19.29 6.57 -7.30
CA ALA A 190 -20.34 6.69 -8.30
C ALA A 190 -20.80 5.32 -8.83
N SER A 191 -19.93 4.32 -8.78
CA SER A 191 -20.22 2.93 -9.22
C SER A 191 -20.85 2.05 -8.14
N GLY A 192 -20.98 2.50 -6.90
CA GLY A 192 -21.46 1.70 -5.78
C GLY A 192 -20.50 0.54 -5.40
N VAL A 193 -19.30 0.50 -5.97
CA VAL A 193 -18.27 -0.48 -5.62
C VAL A 193 -17.55 0.02 -4.37
N THR A 194 -17.88 -0.53 -3.24
CA THR A 194 -17.00 -0.47 -2.06
C THR A 194 -15.83 -1.39 -2.32
N ILE A 195 -14.62 -0.83 -2.42
CA ILE A 195 -13.40 -1.61 -2.30
C ILE A 195 -13.27 -1.93 -0.80
N ASP A 196 -13.87 -3.01 -0.37
CA ASP A 196 -13.52 -3.60 0.91
C ASP A 196 -12.38 -4.61 0.69
N ASP A 197 -11.71 -4.99 1.78
CA ASP A 197 -10.58 -5.94 1.73
C ASP A 197 -10.99 -7.34 1.23
N ASN A 198 -12.29 -7.58 0.99
CA ASN A 198 -12.83 -8.79 0.38
C ASN A 198 -13.06 -8.63 -1.14
N LEU A 199 -12.77 -7.46 -1.72
CA LEU A 199 -12.98 -7.14 -3.14
C LEU A 199 -11.67 -6.80 -3.89
N LEU A 200 -10.50 -6.93 -3.23
CA LEU A 200 -9.17 -6.83 -3.86
C LEU A 200 -8.41 -8.13 -3.73
#